data_d73ffed80039729bcef377d3e8397f4b
#
_entry.id   d73ffed80039729bcef377d3e8397f4b
#
_cell.length_a   1.000
_cell.length_b   1.000
_cell.length_c   1.000
_cell.angle_alpha   90.00
_cell.angle_beta   90.00
_cell.angle_gamma   90.00
#
_symmetry.space_group_name_H-M   'P 1'
#
loop_
_entity.id
_entity.type
_entity.pdbx_description
1 polymer ?
#
loop_
_entity_poly.entity_id
_entity_poly.type
_entity_poly.pdbx_seq_one_letter_code
_entity_poly.pdbx_strand_id
1 'polypeptide(L)'
;PAEAFDMPFGFSTGGGVIFGTTGGVMEAALRYAVEKVSGEKLKNVDFKMVRGLENIKSAELDVAGNKIRVGVVYGLAAAKKLADRIKSGEEKFDFVEVMACPGGCISGAGQPQTTADRRIKRMAGLYNADKTQQLQKPQDNFLVEQCYAESFGGCPGSHEAHNKLHTGYENRNDMFEVLDNVIAAKDAKVKVVAALSVTDNAGNVPA
;
A
#
# COMPACT_ATOMS: atom_id res chain seq x y z
N PRO A 1 31.18 -0.17 -14.45
CA PRO A 1 31.42 -0.04 -13.03
C PRO A 1 30.09 0.12 -12.27
N ALA A 2 30.02 -0.38 -11.04
CA ALA A 2 28.87 -0.13 -10.19
C ALA A 2 28.95 1.32 -9.68
N GLU A 3 27.84 2.03 -9.76
CA GLU A 3 27.73 3.40 -9.29
C GLU A 3 26.64 3.48 -8.20
N ALA A 4 26.79 4.44 -7.27
CA ALA A 4 25.77 4.68 -6.26
C ALA A 4 24.56 5.36 -6.90
N PHE A 5 23.37 5.04 -6.39
CA PHE A 5 22.15 5.76 -6.77
C PHE A 5 22.11 7.15 -6.13
N ASP A 6 21.47 8.09 -6.83
CA ASP A 6 21.14 9.38 -6.24
C ASP A 6 20.25 9.20 -5.00
N MET A 7 20.47 10.07 -4.03
CA MET A 7 19.72 10.04 -2.76
C MET A 7 19.02 11.38 -2.53
N PRO A 8 17.94 11.69 -3.27
CA PRO A 8 17.31 13.01 -3.28
C PRO A 8 16.76 13.44 -1.91
N PHE A 9 16.35 12.49 -1.08
CA PHE A 9 15.86 12.72 0.29
C PHE A 9 16.79 12.14 1.36
N GLY A 10 18.05 11.94 1.06
CA GLY A 10 19.02 11.38 1.99
C GLY A 10 18.73 9.91 2.32
N PHE A 11 18.47 9.64 3.60
CA PHE A 11 18.24 8.25 4.05
C PHE A 11 16.79 7.84 3.87
N SER A 12 16.57 6.61 3.40
CA SER A 12 15.26 5.99 3.46
C SER A 12 14.85 5.76 4.93
N THR A 13 13.55 5.74 5.18
CA THR A 13 13.01 5.46 6.52
C THR A 13 12.49 4.04 6.62
N GLY A 14 12.56 3.45 7.81
CA GLY A 14 11.99 2.14 8.07
C GLY A 14 10.51 2.07 7.75
N GLY A 15 9.75 3.13 8.06
CA GLY A 15 8.34 3.27 7.67
C GLY A 15 8.11 3.14 6.17
N GLY A 16 8.99 3.71 5.34
CA GLY A 16 8.93 3.54 3.88
C GLY A 16 9.26 2.13 3.43
N VAL A 17 10.23 1.49 4.06
CA VAL A 17 10.66 0.11 3.72
C VAL A 17 9.53 -0.90 3.95
N ILE A 18 8.82 -0.81 5.08
CA ILE A 18 7.75 -1.76 5.41
C ILE A 18 6.48 -1.61 4.55
N PHE A 19 6.36 -0.58 3.72
CA PHE A 19 5.27 -0.45 2.72
C PHE A 19 5.18 -1.66 1.79
N GLY A 20 6.28 -2.37 1.59
CA GLY A 20 6.32 -3.57 0.74
C GLY A 20 5.53 -4.76 1.26
N THR A 21 5.14 -4.78 2.52
CA THR A 21 4.35 -5.87 3.10
C THR A 21 2.98 -5.41 3.60
N THR A 22 2.01 -6.34 3.59
CA THR A 22 0.68 -6.08 4.16
C THR A 22 0.79 -5.72 5.63
N GLY A 23 0.08 -4.68 6.04
CA GLY A 23 0.15 -4.09 7.39
C GLY A 23 1.26 -3.05 7.54
N GLY A 24 2.19 -2.94 6.59
CA GLY A 24 3.31 -2.01 6.68
C GLY A 24 2.90 -0.56 6.45
N VAL A 25 1.98 -0.30 5.53
CA VAL A 25 1.42 1.04 5.32
C VAL A 25 0.63 1.47 6.54
N MET A 26 -0.21 0.56 7.07
CA MET A 26 -0.96 0.81 8.30
C MET A 26 -0.03 1.12 9.47
N GLU A 27 1.02 0.32 9.64
CA GLU A 27 1.99 0.54 10.71
C GLU A 27 2.70 1.89 10.59
N ALA A 28 3.13 2.26 9.39
CA ALA A 28 3.75 3.56 9.15
C ALA A 28 2.77 4.72 9.41
N ALA A 29 1.50 4.57 9.00
CA ALA A 29 0.45 5.54 9.30
C ALA A 29 0.20 5.68 10.80
N LEU A 30 0.17 4.57 11.54
CA LEU A 30 -0.01 4.57 12.99
C LEU A 30 1.17 5.25 13.71
N ARG A 31 2.41 5.03 13.27
CA ARG A 31 3.59 5.73 13.80
C ARG A 31 3.44 7.25 13.72
N TYR A 32 2.90 7.75 12.61
CA TYR A 32 2.63 9.16 12.43
C TYR A 32 1.42 9.65 13.24
N ALA A 33 0.30 8.95 13.12
CA ALA A 33 -0.96 9.37 13.71
C ALA A 33 -0.90 9.41 15.24
N VAL A 34 -0.30 8.39 15.87
CA VAL A 34 -0.17 8.35 17.34
C VAL A 34 0.65 9.53 17.86
N GLU A 35 1.77 9.87 17.22
CA GLU A 35 2.56 11.03 17.61
C GLU A 35 1.80 12.35 17.42
N LYS A 36 1.03 12.48 16.34
CA LYS A 36 0.25 13.69 16.07
C LYS A 36 -0.89 13.88 17.06
N VAL A 37 -1.57 12.81 17.44
CA VAL A 37 -2.71 12.86 18.36
C VAL A 37 -2.26 13.00 19.82
N SER A 38 -1.22 12.25 20.21
CA SER A 38 -0.71 12.31 21.59
C SER A 38 0.16 13.54 21.89
N GLY A 39 0.75 14.14 20.85
CA GLY A 39 1.76 15.20 21.01
C GLY A 39 3.10 14.70 21.54
N GLU A 40 3.26 13.39 21.72
CA GLU A 40 4.45 12.77 22.29
C GLU A 40 5.16 11.91 21.26
N LYS A 41 6.50 11.92 21.27
CA LYS A 41 7.30 11.03 20.42
C LYS A 41 7.20 9.58 20.89
N LEU A 42 6.94 8.68 19.93
CA LEU A 42 6.90 7.26 20.21
C LEU A 42 8.27 6.72 20.64
N LYS A 43 8.31 6.07 21.80
CA LYS A 43 9.47 5.30 22.29
C LYS A 43 9.57 3.93 21.62
N ASN A 44 8.44 3.35 21.24
CA ASN A 44 8.35 2.09 20.50
C ASN A 44 7.48 2.29 19.28
N VAL A 45 8.02 2.01 18.12
CA VAL A 45 7.36 2.18 16.82
C VAL A 45 6.74 0.90 16.28
N ASP A 46 6.81 -0.20 17.04
CA ASP A 46 6.35 -1.53 16.63
C ASP A 46 4.84 -1.71 16.89
N PHE A 47 4.03 -1.67 15.85
CA PHE A 47 2.61 -1.99 15.91
C PHE A 47 2.36 -3.43 15.40
N LYS A 48 2.82 -4.42 16.18
CA LYS A 48 2.80 -5.84 15.79
C LYS A 48 1.40 -6.38 15.50
N MET A 49 0.34 -5.78 16.06
CA MET A 49 -1.04 -6.21 15.87
C MET A 49 -1.55 -6.07 14.43
N VAL A 50 -0.92 -5.24 13.61
CA VAL A 50 -1.28 -5.09 12.19
C VAL A 50 -0.39 -5.94 11.26
N ARG A 51 0.62 -6.61 11.80
CA ARG A 51 1.54 -7.49 11.06
C ARG A 51 0.91 -8.87 10.84
N GLY A 52 1.44 -9.65 9.90
CA GLY A 52 1.03 -11.03 9.61
C GLY A 52 0.54 -11.19 8.17
N LEU A 53 0.27 -12.41 7.79
CA LEU A 53 -0.13 -12.79 6.42
C LEU A 53 -1.57 -13.30 6.32
N GLU A 54 -2.42 -13.02 7.30
CA GLU A 54 -3.86 -13.25 7.21
C GLU A 54 -4.48 -12.26 6.21
N ASN A 55 -5.46 -12.72 5.43
CA ASN A 55 -6.08 -11.92 4.37
C ASN A 55 -6.82 -10.70 4.90
N ILE A 56 -7.43 -10.82 6.07
CA ILE A 56 -8.13 -9.75 6.76
C ILE A 56 -7.69 -9.79 8.22
N LYS A 57 -7.22 -8.66 8.71
CA LYS A 57 -6.82 -8.46 10.10
C LYS A 57 -7.50 -7.21 10.63
N SER A 58 -7.80 -7.19 11.90
CA SER A 58 -8.28 -6.00 12.59
C SER A 58 -7.54 -5.82 13.91
N ALA A 59 -7.35 -4.59 14.32
CA ALA A 59 -6.78 -4.25 15.60
C ALA A 59 -7.51 -3.05 16.20
N GLU A 60 -7.57 -3.01 17.52
CA GLU A 60 -8.04 -1.83 18.27
C GLU A 60 -6.86 -1.24 19.03
N LEU A 61 -6.76 0.07 18.98
CA LEU A 61 -5.72 0.84 19.66
C LEU A 61 -6.38 1.95 20.48
N ASP A 62 -5.80 2.23 21.64
CA ASP A 62 -6.11 3.45 22.38
C ASP A 62 -5.03 4.48 22.06
N VAL A 63 -5.42 5.60 21.49
CA VAL A 63 -4.55 6.71 21.15
C VAL A 63 -5.01 7.95 21.91
N ALA A 64 -4.32 8.27 22.99
CA ALA A 64 -4.65 9.40 23.85
C ALA A 64 -6.11 9.42 24.34
N GLY A 65 -6.62 8.25 24.76
CA GLY A 65 -8.00 8.06 25.23
C GLY A 65 -9.04 7.87 24.12
N ASN A 66 -8.64 7.90 22.85
CA ASN A 66 -9.51 7.61 21.72
C ASN A 66 -9.31 6.18 21.22
N LYS A 67 -10.34 5.38 21.23
CA LYS A 67 -10.31 4.03 20.67
C LYS A 67 -10.42 4.10 19.16
N ILE A 68 -9.41 3.61 18.47
CA ILE A 68 -9.34 3.54 17.01
C ILE A 68 -9.34 2.07 16.60
N ARG A 69 -10.24 1.70 15.69
CA ARG A 69 -10.28 0.37 15.09
C ARG A 69 -9.75 0.41 13.67
N VAL A 70 -8.68 -0.33 13.41
CA VAL A 70 -8.03 -0.39 12.10
C VAL A 70 -8.19 -1.76 11.47
N GLY A 71 -8.29 -1.77 10.13
CA GLY A 71 -8.36 -2.96 9.31
C GLY A 71 -7.19 -3.04 8.34
N VAL A 72 -6.71 -4.26 8.09
CA VAL A 72 -5.69 -4.54 7.07
C VAL A 72 -6.20 -5.68 6.21
N VAL A 73 -6.29 -5.49 4.90
CA VAL A 73 -6.76 -6.50 3.97
C VAL A 73 -5.90 -6.56 2.73
N TYR A 74 -5.68 -7.77 2.23
CA TYR A 74 -5.08 -7.96 0.92
C TYR A 74 -5.88 -8.93 0.04
N GLY A 75 -5.74 -8.73 -1.29
CA GLY A 75 -6.50 -9.45 -2.29
C GLY A 75 -7.88 -8.83 -2.52
N LEU A 76 -8.23 -8.59 -3.78
CA LEU A 76 -9.45 -7.85 -4.13
C LEU A 76 -10.73 -8.57 -3.70
N ALA A 77 -10.75 -9.90 -3.70
CA ALA A 77 -11.89 -10.68 -3.22
C ALA A 77 -12.13 -10.49 -1.71
N ALA A 78 -11.06 -10.46 -0.92
CA ALA A 78 -11.14 -10.19 0.52
C ALA A 78 -11.52 -8.72 0.79
N ALA A 79 -10.96 -7.79 0.02
CA ALA A 79 -11.29 -6.39 0.10
C ALA A 79 -12.79 -6.14 -0.20
N LYS A 80 -13.34 -6.80 -1.24
CA LYS A 80 -14.78 -6.73 -1.54
C LYS A 80 -15.61 -7.23 -0.37
N LYS A 81 -15.29 -8.39 0.20
CA LYS A 81 -16.01 -8.94 1.37
C LYS A 81 -15.99 -7.97 2.55
N LEU A 82 -14.83 -7.38 2.84
CA LEU A 82 -14.71 -6.40 3.91
C LEU A 82 -15.56 -5.14 3.62
N ALA A 83 -15.51 -4.64 2.39
CA ALA A 83 -16.32 -3.50 1.98
C ALA A 83 -17.83 -3.77 2.08
N ASP A 84 -18.28 -4.96 1.71
CA ASP A 84 -19.68 -5.37 1.86
C ASP A 84 -20.13 -5.40 3.33
N ARG A 85 -19.28 -5.92 4.24
CA ARG A 85 -19.54 -5.94 5.69
C ARG A 85 -19.55 -4.53 6.30
N ILE A 86 -18.69 -3.64 5.82
CA ILE A 86 -18.70 -2.23 6.24
C ILE A 86 -20.00 -1.55 5.76
N LYS A 87 -20.40 -1.76 4.51
CA LYS A 87 -21.62 -1.18 3.93
C LYS A 87 -22.88 -1.68 4.62
N SER A 88 -22.92 -2.95 5.01
CA SER A 88 -24.06 -3.52 5.76
C SER A 88 -24.12 -3.05 7.21
N GLY A 89 -23.07 -2.40 7.73
CA GLY A 89 -22.97 -1.99 9.12
C GLY A 89 -22.57 -3.11 10.09
N GLU A 90 -22.24 -4.30 9.56
CA GLU A 90 -21.73 -5.43 10.34
C GLU A 90 -20.38 -5.12 10.99
N GLU A 91 -19.53 -4.37 10.27
CA GLU A 91 -18.23 -3.92 10.78
C GLU A 91 -18.04 -2.42 10.59
N LYS A 92 -17.30 -1.83 11.53
CA LYS A 92 -16.88 -0.41 11.46
C LYS A 92 -15.38 -0.33 11.68
N PHE A 93 -14.73 0.50 10.90
CA PHE A 93 -13.31 0.82 10.99
C PHE A 93 -13.12 2.32 10.84
N ASP A 94 -12.15 2.86 11.54
CA ASP A 94 -11.72 4.25 11.38
C ASP A 94 -10.75 4.37 10.20
N PHE A 95 -9.94 3.33 9.98
CA PHE A 95 -8.97 3.28 8.90
C PHE A 95 -8.79 1.85 8.38
N VAL A 96 -8.69 1.68 7.05
CA VAL A 96 -8.47 0.37 6.41
C VAL A 96 -7.35 0.47 5.38
N GLU A 97 -6.32 -0.37 5.53
CA GLU A 97 -5.33 -0.62 4.48
C GLU A 97 -5.84 -1.68 3.52
N VAL A 98 -5.77 -1.40 2.22
CA VAL A 98 -6.14 -2.36 1.16
C VAL A 98 -4.95 -2.56 0.23
N MET A 99 -4.49 -3.81 0.09
CA MET A 99 -3.48 -4.19 -0.89
C MET A 99 -4.04 -5.17 -1.91
N ALA A 100 -3.78 -4.97 -3.19
CA ALA A 100 -4.26 -5.85 -4.26
C ALA A 100 -3.54 -7.20 -4.26
N CYS A 101 -2.22 -7.19 -4.06
CA CYS A 101 -1.39 -8.39 -4.13
C CYS A 101 -1.42 -9.18 -2.80
N PRO A 102 -1.45 -10.52 -2.85
CA PRO A 102 -1.39 -11.36 -1.65
C PRO A 102 -0.11 -11.13 -0.84
N GLY A 103 -0.26 -10.64 0.39
CA GLY A 103 0.86 -10.31 1.27
C GLY A 103 1.53 -8.96 1.00
N GLY A 104 1.06 -8.21 0.00
CA GLY A 104 1.63 -6.93 -0.41
C GLY A 104 2.62 -7.05 -1.57
N CYS A 105 3.41 -5.99 -1.79
CA CYS A 105 4.37 -5.90 -2.91
C CYS A 105 5.44 -6.99 -2.89
N ILE A 106 5.72 -7.60 -1.75
CA ILE A 106 6.64 -8.75 -1.63
C ILE A 106 6.22 -9.97 -2.45
N SER A 107 4.99 -10.01 -2.94
CA SER A 107 4.44 -11.07 -3.79
C SER A 107 3.82 -10.54 -5.08
N GLY A 108 3.99 -9.26 -5.37
CA GLY A 108 3.43 -8.60 -6.53
C GLY A 108 4.13 -8.96 -7.85
N ALA A 109 3.62 -8.40 -8.94
CA ALA A 109 4.22 -8.54 -10.26
C ALA A 109 5.67 -8.04 -10.28
N GLY A 110 6.53 -8.75 -11.01
CA GLY A 110 7.97 -8.48 -11.03
C GLY A 110 8.78 -9.16 -9.93
N GLN A 111 8.13 -9.70 -8.90
CA GLN A 111 8.82 -10.51 -7.90
C GLN A 111 9.11 -11.91 -8.44
N PRO A 112 10.27 -12.52 -8.11
CA PRO A 112 10.52 -13.93 -8.41
C PRO A 112 9.43 -14.80 -7.79
N GLN A 113 9.23 -16.02 -8.35
CA GLN A 113 8.21 -16.95 -7.90
C GLN A 113 8.07 -17.00 -6.37
N THR A 114 6.85 -16.86 -5.89
CA THR A 114 6.55 -16.69 -4.48
C THR A 114 5.85 -17.91 -3.91
N THR A 115 6.46 -18.51 -2.90
CA THR A 115 5.84 -19.51 -2.01
C THR A 115 5.47 -18.87 -0.68
N ALA A 116 4.68 -19.57 0.15
CA ALA A 116 4.34 -19.08 1.49
C ALA A 116 5.60 -18.77 2.33
N ASP A 117 6.58 -19.67 2.33
CA ASP A 117 7.86 -19.49 3.06
C ASP A 117 8.63 -18.27 2.56
N ARG A 118 8.67 -18.06 1.25
CA ARG A 118 9.34 -16.89 0.67
C ARG A 118 8.68 -15.58 1.07
N ARG A 119 7.35 -15.56 1.15
CA ARG A 119 6.62 -14.38 1.67
C ARG A 119 7.01 -14.07 3.10
N ILE A 120 7.00 -15.08 3.98
CA ILE A 120 7.40 -14.92 5.38
C ILE A 120 8.83 -14.37 5.48
N LYS A 121 9.76 -14.94 4.73
CA LYS A 121 11.16 -14.49 4.74
C LYS A 121 11.32 -13.07 4.21
N ARG A 122 10.61 -12.69 3.13
CA ARG A 122 10.63 -11.32 2.59
C ARG A 122 10.03 -10.33 3.56
N MET A 123 8.90 -10.65 4.18
CA MET A 123 8.28 -9.83 5.22
C MET A 123 9.24 -9.63 6.40
N ALA A 124 9.85 -10.70 6.90
CA ALA A 124 10.84 -10.62 7.96
C ALA A 124 12.06 -9.76 7.57
N GLY A 125 12.50 -9.86 6.31
CA GLY A 125 13.57 -9.03 5.77
C GLY A 125 13.25 -7.54 5.79
N LEU A 126 12.03 -7.15 5.41
CA LEU A 126 11.59 -5.76 5.45
C LEU A 126 11.52 -5.22 6.88
N TYR A 127 10.96 -5.99 7.82
CA TYR A 127 10.94 -5.57 9.23
C TYR A 127 12.32 -5.55 9.89
N ASN A 128 13.23 -6.43 9.45
CA ASN A 128 14.62 -6.34 9.90
C ASN A 128 15.32 -5.10 9.34
N ALA A 129 15.08 -4.77 8.07
CA ALA A 129 15.60 -3.56 7.47
C ALA A 129 15.05 -2.31 8.18
N ASP A 130 13.74 -2.27 8.52
CA ASP A 130 13.15 -1.19 9.31
C ASP A 130 13.88 -0.99 10.65
N LYS A 131 14.13 -2.08 11.39
CA LYS A 131 14.83 -2.02 12.68
C LYS A 131 16.25 -1.50 12.58
N THR A 132 16.91 -1.70 11.46
CA THR A 132 18.32 -1.30 11.23
C THR A 132 18.44 0.09 10.61
N GLN A 133 17.34 0.72 10.18
CA GLN A 133 17.36 2.07 9.67
C GLN A 133 17.61 3.09 10.80
N GLN A 134 18.40 4.11 10.48
CA GLN A 134 18.65 5.24 11.40
C GLN A 134 17.37 6.02 11.69
N LEU A 135 16.51 6.16 10.67
CA LEU A 135 15.21 6.81 10.76
C LEU A 135 14.12 5.76 10.54
N GLN A 136 13.26 5.57 11.52
CA GLN A 136 12.14 4.62 11.41
C GLN A 136 10.84 5.30 10.99
N LYS A 137 10.77 6.62 11.07
CA LYS A 137 9.56 7.39 10.77
C LYS A 137 9.84 8.45 9.71
N PRO A 138 8.98 8.58 8.68
CA PRO A 138 9.16 9.59 7.63
C PRO A 138 9.20 11.03 8.16
N GLN A 139 8.44 11.33 9.20
CA GLN A 139 8.40 12.64 9.82
C GLN A 139 9.68 13.03 10.57
N ASP A 140 10.60 12.11 10.78
CA ASP A 140 11.91 12.39 11.35
C ASP A 140 12.97 12.70 10.25
N ASN A 141 12.60 12.59 8.96
CA ASN A 141 13.48 12.93 7.86
C ASN A 141 13.32 14.44 7.52
N PHE A 142 14.30 15.23 7.93
CA PHE A 142 14.30 16.67 7.74
C PHE A 142 14.25 17.12 6.27
N LEU A 143 14.77 16.32 5.33
CA LEU A 143 14.70 16.63 3.89
C LEU A 143 13.28 16.49 3.34
N VAL A 144 12.51 15.54 3.87
CA VAL A 144 11.08 15.42 3.54
C VAL A 144 10.32 16.62 4.12
N GLU A 145 10.60 17.00 5.37
CA GLU A 145 9.99 18.18 6.00
C GLU A 145 10.31 19.46 5.21
N GLN A 146 11.57 19.65 4.83
CA GLN A 146 12.00 20.78 4.01
C GLN A 146 11.29 20.78 2.64
N CYS A 147 11.15 19.63 1.99
CA CYS A 147 10.44 19.50 0.73
C CYS A 147 8.97 19.93 0.85
N TYR A 148 8.31 19.56 1.94
CA TYR A 148 6.94 20.02 2.21
C TYR A 148 6.88 21.53 2.42
N ALA A 149 7.82 22.07 3.18
CA ALA A 149 7.88 23.52 3.45
C ALA A 149 8.09 24.34 2.18
N GLU A 150 8.98 23.90 1.31
CA GLU A 150 9.37 24.65 0.10
C GLU A 150 8.47 24.39 -1.12
N SER A 151 7.95 23.15 -1.26
CA SER A 151 7.33 22.73 -2.52
C SER A 151 5.89 22.24 -2.42
N PHE A 152 5.39 21.95 -1.22
CA PHE A 152 4.08 21.33 -1.03
C PHE A 152 3.16 22.10 -0.07
N GLY A 153 3.30 23.44 -0.04
CA GLY A 153 2.38 24.28 0.74
C GLY A 153 2.55 24.19 2.26
N GLY A 154 3.74 23.80 2.72
CA GLY A 154 4.15 23.88 4.13
C GLY A 154 3.80 22.68 5.00
N CYS A 155 2.84 21.82 4.60
CA CYS A 155 2.47 20.67 5.45
C CYS A 155 1.86 19.52 4.63
N PRO A 156 1.96 18.27 5.12
CA PRO A 156 1.21 17.14 4.59
C PRO A 156 -0.30 17.42 4.60
N GLY A 157 -0.99 17.08 3.51
CA GLY A 157 -2.43 17.30 3.36
C GLY A 157 -2.82 18.72 2.93
N SER A 158 -1.87 19.62 2.66
CA SER A 158 -2.16 20.90 2.02
C SER A 158 -2.77 20.71 0.63
N HIS A 159 -3.51 21.70 0.13
CA HIS A 159 -4.08 21.68 -1.22
C HIS A 159 -2.98 21.49 -2.29
N GLU A 160 -1.84 22.12 -2.10
CA GLU A 160 -0.71 22.01 -3.01
C GLU A 160 -0.06 20.63 -2.97
N ALA A 161 0.13 20.05 -1.78
CA ALA A 161 0.58 18.67 -1.63
C ALA A 161 -0.39 17.70 -2.29
N HIS A 162 -1.70 17.87 -2.10
CA HIS A 162 -2.71 17.03 -2.73
C HIS A 162 -2.63 17.10 -4.26
N ASN A 163 -2.56 18.28 -4.82
CA ASN A 163 -2.50 18.45 -6.27
C ASN A 163 -1.23 17.88 -6.92
N LYS A 164 -0.10 17.94 -6.22
CA LYS A 164 1.19 17.48 -6.76
C LYS A 164 1.44 15.98 -6.51
N LEU A 165 0.95 15.44 -5.41
CA LEU A 165 1.24 14.07 -4.97
C LEU A 165 0.14 13.06 -5.27
N HIS A 166 -1.10 13.53 -5.50
CA HIS A 166 -2.22 12.67 -5.83
C HIS A 166 -2.60 12.80 -7.30
N THR A 167 -2.58 11.68 -8.00
CA THR A 167 -2.97 11.62 -9.41
C THR A 167 -4.47 11.33 -9.51
N GLY A 168 -5.17 12.15 -10.30
CA GLY A 168 -6.54 11.84 -10.73
C GLY A 168 -6.52 10.77 -11.82
N TYR A 169 -7.50 9.88 -11.79
CA TYR A 169 -7.67 8.85 -12.81
C TYR A 169 -8.94 9.12 -13.60
N GLU A 170 -8.79 9.16 -14.91
CA GLU A 170 -9.91 9.24 -15.85
C GLU A 170 -10.31 7.84 -16.31
N ASN A 171 -11.59 7.67 -16.67
CA ASN A 171 -12.04 6.45 -17.31
C ASN A 171 -11.37 6.33 -18.69
N ARG A 172 -10.65 5.25 -18.91
CA ARG A 172 -9.93 4.98 -20.17
C ARG A 172 -10.50 3.78 -20.93
N ASN A 173 -11.75 3.42 -20.71
CA ASN A 173 -12.40 2.32 -21.43
C ASN A 173 -12.33 2.53 -22.94
N ASP A 174 -12.48 3.76 -23.42
CA ASP A 174 -12.39 4.11 -24.84
C ASP A 174 -11.03 3.76 -25.48
N MET A 175 -9.96 3.74 -24.67
CA MET A 175 -8.61 3.36 -25.16
C MET A 175 -8.53 1.87 -25.52
N PHE A 176 -9.28 1.01 -24.86
CA PHE A 176 -9.34 -0.41 -25.14
C PHE A 176 -10.21 -0.66 -26.40
N GLU A 177 -11.31 0.05 -26.58
CA GLU A 177 -12.12 -0.02 -27.80
C GLU A 177 -11.34 0.42 -29.04
N VAL A 178 -10.53 1.48 -28.93
CA VAL A 178 -9.63 1.93 -30.01
C VAL A 178 -8.57 0.88 -30.29
N LEU A 179 -7.99 0.24 -29.26
CA LEU A 179 -6.98 -0.79 -29.42
C LEU A 179 -7.57 -2.04 -30.07
N ASP A 180 -8.74 -2.48 -29.64
CA ASP A 180 -9.46 -3.61 -30.21
C ASP A 180 -9.81 -3.36 -31.69
N ASN A 181 -10.25 -2.16 -32.02
CA ASN A 181 -10.51 -1.76 -33.41
C ASN A 181 -9.24 -1.69 -34.27
N VAL A 182 -8.12 -1.24 -33.72
CA VAL A 182 -6.82 -1.21 -34.42
C VAL A 182 -6.26 -2.63 -34.61
N ILE A 183 -6.44 -3.50 -33.65
CA ILE A 183 -6.01 -4.90 -33.74
C ILE A 183 -6.90 -5.66 -34.73
N ALA A 184 -8.21 -5.49 -34.66
CA ALA A 184 -9.15 -6.09 -35.60
C ALA A 184 -8.94 -5.63 -37.07
N ALA A 185 -8.48 -4.38 -37.24
CA ALA A 185 -8.18 -3.83 -38.56
C ALA A 185 -6.83 -4.29 -39.15
N LYS A 186 -5.87 -4.68 -38.30
CA LYS A 186 -4.52 -5.06 -38.72
C LYS A 186 -4.32 -6.54 -38.95
N ASP A 187 -5.06 -7.42 -38.27
CA ASP A 187 -4.87 -8.86 -38.44
C ASP A 187 -6.06 -9.68 -37.92
N ALA A 188 -6.88 -10.14 -38.84
CA ALA A 188 -8.01 -11.06 -38.53
C ALA A 188 -7.55 -12.43 -37.97
N LYS A 189 -6.26 -12.66 -37.79
CA LYS A 189 -5.67 -13.91 -37.32
C LYS A 189 -4.98 -13.85 -35.96
N VAL A 190 -4.78 -12.67 -35.36
CA VAL A 190 -4.18 -12.57 -34.05
C VAL A 190 -5.26 -12.32 -33.02
N LYS A 191 -5.72 -13.36 -32.34
CA LYS A 191 -6.44 -13.22 -31.09
C LYS A 191 -5.44 -12.77 -30.03
N VAL A 192 -5.36 -11.47 -29.75
CA VAL A 192 -4.73 -10.97 -28.54
C VAL A 192 -5.68 -11.29 -27.40
N VAL A 193 -5.42 -12.38 -26.71
CA VAL A 193 -6.02 -12.61 -25.40
C VAL A 193 -5.36 -11.61 -24.48
N ALA A 194 -5.99 -10.47 -24.27
CA ALA A 194 -5.64 -9.57 -23.18
C ALA A 194 -5.76 -10.38 -21.90
N ALA A 195 -4.66 -10.62 -21.23
CA ALA A 195 -4.58 -11.41 -20.00
C ALA A 195 -5.12 -10.61 -18.78
N LEU A 196 -6.34 -10.10 -18.91
CA LEU A 196 -7.24 -9.83 -17.82
C LEU A 196 -8.27 -10.96 -17.86
N SER A 197 -7.87 -12.15 -17.39
CA SER A 197 -8.80 -13.21 -17.09
C SER A 197 -9.69 -12.74 -15.95
N VAL A 198 -10.81 -12.13 -16.29
CA VAL A 198 -11.96 -12.08 -15.40
C VAL A 198 -12.49 -13.51 -15.38
N THR A 199 -12.04 -14.29 -14.40
CA THR A 199 -12.67 -15.58 -14.11
C THR A 199 -14.09 -15.30 -13.65
N ASP A 200 -15.05 -16.07 -14.12
CA ASP A 200 -16.41 -16.07 -13.57
C ASP A 200 -16.37 -16.48 -12.07
N ASN A 201 -17.49 -16.35 -11.39
CA ASN A 201 -17.62 -16.73 -9.98
C ASN A 201 -17.32 -18.20 -9.68
N ALA A 202 -17.11 -19.04 -10.71
CA ALA A 202 -16.74 -20.45 -10.62
C ALA A 202 -15.25 -20.70 -10.92
N GLY A 203 -14.48 -19.65 -11.26
CA GLY A 203 -13.05 -19.77 -11.56
C GLY A 203 -12.74 -20.19 -13.01
N ASN A 204 -13.70 -20.18 -13.90
CA ASN A 204 -13.51 -20.53 -15.30
C ASN A 204 -13.20 -19.29 -16.15
N VAL A 205 -12.29 -19.45 -17.11
CA VAL A 205 -12.04 -18.44 -18.14
C VAL A 205 -13.11 -18.61 -19.21
N PRO A 206 -13.87 -17.57 -19.59
CA PRO A 206 -14.83 -17.67 -20.69
C PRO A 206 -14.13 -18.07 -21.98
N ALA A 207 -14.76 -18.96 -22.73
CA ALA A 207 -14.25 -19.49 -24.00
C ALA A 207 -14.15 -18.41 -25.09
#